data_c718bd2d152ba6adde193492dcc02ab3
#
_entry.id   c718bd2d152ba6adde193492dcc02ab3
#
_cell.length_a   1.000
_cell.length_b   1.000
_cell.length_c   1.000
_cell.angle_alpha   90.00
_cell.angle_beta   90.00
_cell.angle_gamma   90.00
#
_symmetry.space_group_name_H-M   'P 1'
#
loop_
_entity.id
_entity.type
_entity.pdbx_description
1 polymer ?
#
loop_
_entity_poly.entity_id
_entity_poly.type
_entity_poly.pdbx_seq_one_letter_code
_entity_poly.pdbx_strand_id
1 'polypeptide(L)'
;MNTRHFSQLPKPYLAYPKVIQGLIFKKPKGEKVLPQVEYVVDTLNIDSKHLESYNEICGFKNDGFVPAIYLAVLSQSLQMHMMTSEAFPFAILGLVHIRNQIKQTRKIAVNEQITLSCKFGELQPHDKGLQFDFITTAKVGGEVVMESLTTYLSRQKTEKKASEKSKESKEPAYQPKAEWNISENTGRRYALISGDFNLIHIHAVTAKAFGFKQAIAHGMWSKAKALASIELPAAYEADVWFKLPMYLPSTVEFLT
;
A
#
# COMPACT_ATOMS: atom_id res chain seq x y z
N MET A 1 -10.53 2.73 -22.06
CA MET A 1 -9.42 2.78 -21.07
C MET A 1 -8.12 2.75 -21.85
N ASN A 2 -7.18 3.65 -21.57
CA ASN A 2 -5.88 3.71 -22.24
C ASN A 2 -4.87 2.85 -21.49
N THR A 3 -4.21 1.89 -22.16
CA THR A 3 -3.25 0.97 -21.51
C THR A 3 -1.82 1.39 -21.86
N ARG A 4 -0.96 1.44 -20.85
CA ARG A 4 0.47 1.71 -21.00
C ARG A 4 1.29 0.51 -20.56
N HIS A 5 2.12 0.00 -21.44
CA HIS A 5 2.98 -1.14 -21.23
C HIS A 5 4.39 -0.73 -20.79
N PHE A 6 4.99 -1.50 -19.91
CA PHE A 6 6.33 -1.35 -19.40
C PHE A 6 7.08 -2.68 -19.51
N SER A 7 8.30 -2.64 -19.99
CA SER A 7 9.19 -3.82 -20.03
C SER A 7 9.71 -4.24 -18.65
N GLN A 8 9.68 -3.32 -17.67
CA GLN A 8 10.07 -3.54 -16.28
C GLN A 8 9.34 -2.56 -15.35
N LEU A 9 9.31 -2.86 -14.06
CA LEU A 9 8.75 -1.93 -13.08
C LEU A 9 9.45 -0.57 -13.15
N PRO A 10 8.71 0.54 -13.28
CA PRO A 10 9.28 1.87 -13.21
C PRO A 10 9.92 2.06 -11.83
N LYS A 11 11.08 2.70 -11.77
CA LYS A 11 11.76 2.92 -10.49
C LYS A 11 11.00 3.95 -9.65
N PRO A 12 10.56 3.62 -8.43
CA PRO A 12 9.72 4.52 -7.61
C PRO A 12 10.38 5.87 -7.35
N TYR A 13 11.71 5.90 -7.14
CA TYR A 13 12.42 7.13 -6.83
C TYR A 13 12.42 8.16 -7.98
N LEU A 14 12.18 7.75 -9.23
CA LEU A 14 12.03 8.67 -10.36
C LEU A 14 10.72 9.47 -10.31
N ALA A 15 9.75 9.05 -9.52
CA ALA A 15 8.51 9.78 -9.30
C ALA A 15 8.65 10.92 -8.28
N TYR A 16 9.60 10.84 -7.33
CA TYR A 16 9.72 11.80 -6.21
C TYR A 16 9.98 13.26 -6.65
N PRO A 17 10.80 13.59 -7.65
CA PRO A 17 10.92 14.97 -8.13
C PRO A 17 9.57 15.58 -8.51
N LYS A 18 8.68 14.81 -9.16
CA LYS A 18 7.32 15.25 -9.51
C LYS A 18 6.41 15.37 -8.29
N VAL A 19 6.59 14.52 -7.27
CA VAL A 19 5.88 14.62 -5.98
C VAL A 19 6.22 15.95 -5.30
N ILE A 20 7.50 16.32 -5.25
CA ILE A 20 7.98 17.59 -4.68
C ILE A 20 7.47 18.77 -5.52
N GLN A 21 7.54 18.68 -6.83
CA GLN A 21 7.00 19.70 -7.73
C GLN A 21 5.49 19.92 -7.50
N GLY A 22 4.74 18.85 -7.23
CA GLY A 22 3.32 18.90 -6.89
C GLY A 22 2.98 19.65 -5.59
N LEU A 23 3.98 19.90 -4.69
CA LEU A 23 3.83 20.80 -3.54
C LEU A 23 3.75 22.27 -3.97
N ILE A 24 4.46 22.63 -5.02
CA ILE A 24 4.61 24.02 -5.50
C ILE A 24 3.41 24.37 -6.40
N PHE A 25 2.99 23.44 -7.25
CA PHE A 25 1.89 23.64 -8.18
C PHE A 25 0.58 23.11 -7.59
N LYS A 26 -0.35 24.02 -7.26
CA LYS A 26 -1.69 23.63 -6.79
C LYS A 26 -2.43 22.89 -7.91
N LYS A 27 -2.99 21.74 -7.58
CA LYS A 27 -3.89 21.03 -8.50
C LYS A 27 -5.12 21.88 -8.82
N PRO A 28 -5.68 21.77 -10.05
CA PRO A 28 -6.84 22.57 -10.46
C PRO A 28 -8.01 22.42 -9.49
N LYS A 29 -8.68 23.55 -9.23
CA LYS A 29 -9.98 23.54 -8.54
C LYS A 29 -11.03 23.07 -9.56
N GLY A 30 -11.88 22.13 -9.17
CA GLY A 30 -12.95 21.60 -10.01
C GLY A 30 -13.34 20.19 -9.62
N GLU A 31 -14.22 19.61 -10.41
CA GLU A 31 -14.64 18.22 -10.24
C GLU A 31 -13.43 17.28 -10.33
N LYS A 32 -13.37 16.33 -9.40
CA LYS A 32 -12.27 15.37 -9.33
C LYS A 32 -12.66 14.12 -10.11
N VAL A 33 -11.94 13.84 -11.19
CA VAL A 33 -12.13 12.65 -12.03
C VAL A 33 -10.82 11.88 -12.09
N LEU A 34 -10.89 10.58 -11.88
CA LEU A 34 -9.71 9.71 -12.00
C LEU A 34 -9.43 9.38 -13.47
N PRO A 35 -8.15 9.37 -13.88
CA PRO A 35 -7.79 9.00 -15.24
C PRO A 35 -8.19 7.56 -15.57
N GLN A 36 -8.77 7.34 -16.76
CA GLN A 36 -9.13 6.01 -17.26
C GLN A 36 -7.91 5.36 -17.92
N VAL A 37 -6.93 4.98 -17.11
CA VAL A 37 -5.65 4.38 -17.56
C VAL A 37 -5.36 3.10 -16.81
N GLU A 38 -4.68 2.17 -17.48
CA GLU A 38 -4.11 0.96 -16.89
C GLU A 38 -2.62 0.90 -17.24
N TYR A 39 -1.78 0.61 -16.24
CA TYR A 39 -0.35 0.40 -16.40
C TYR A 39 -0.04 -1.07 -16.23
N VAL A 40 0.70 -1.64 -17.19
CA VAL A 40 0.97 -3.08 -17.26
C VAL A 40 2.48 -3.32 -17.37
N VAL A 41 3.00 -4.18 -16.53
CA VAL A 41 4.32 -4.81 -16.71
C VAL A 41 4.07 -6.19 -17.28
N ASP A 42 4.39 -6.37 -18.57
CA ASP A 42 4.03 -7.60 -19.30
C ASP A 42 4.77 -8.83 -18.78
N THR A 43 6.02 -8.65 -18.35
CA THR A 43 6.85 -9.72 -17.81
C THR A 43 7.61 -9.21 -16.58
N LEU A 44 7.07 -9.50 -15.41
CA LEU A 44 7.70 -9.24 -14.13
C LEU A 44 8.43 -10.52 -13.69
N ASN A 45 9.75 -10.47 -13.70
CA ASN A 45 10.58 -11.50 -13.06
C ASN A 45 10.85 -11.09 -11.62
N ILE A 46 10.72 -12.03 -10.71
CA ILE A 46 10.99 -11.78 -9.29
C ILE A 46 12.50 -11.76 -9.05
N ASP A 47 13.00 -10.65 -8.52
CA ASP A 47 14.38 -10.58 -8.01
C ASP A 47 14.43 -11.32 -6.66
N SER A 48 15.12 -12.46 -6.64
CA SER A 48 15.21 -13.32 -5.45
C SER A 48 15.84 -12.61 -4.26
N LYS A 49 16.87 -11.78 -4.47
CA LYS A 49 17.54 -11.04 -3.38
C LYS A 49 16.62 -9.97 -2.80
N HIS A 50 15.86 -9.30 -3.65
CA HIS A 50 14.88 -8.30 -3.21
C HIS A 50 13.74 -8.98 -2.44
N LEU A 51 13.24 -10.12 -2.90
CA LEU A 51 12.23 -10.91 -2.22
C LEU A 51 12.73 -11.42 -0.86
N GLU A 52 13.95 -11.95 -0.78
CA GLU A 52 14.58 -12.37 0.48
C GLU A 52 14.66 -11.23 1.50
N SER A 53 15.09 -10.04 1.06
CA SER A 53 15.14 -8.84 1.91
C SER A 53 13.73 -8.42 2.39
N TYR A 54 12.73 -8.54 1.51
CA TYR A 54 11.34 -8.28 1.89
C TYR A 54 10.82 -9.31 2.90
N ASN A 55 11.09 -10.59 2.65
CA ASN A 55 10.68 -11.68 3.54
C ASN A 55 11.31 -11.52 4.93
N GLU A 56 12.60 -11.16 4.99
CA GLU A 56 13.29 -10.91 6.26
C GLU A 56 12.63 -9.79 7.07
N ILE A 57 12.39 -8.62 6.47
CA ILE A 57 11.85 -7.48 7.21
C ILE A 57 10.39 -7.67 7.62
N CYS A 58 9.62 -8.46 6.86
CA CYS A 58 8.21 -8.75 7.14
C CYS A 58 8.02 -10.02 7.99
N GLY A 59 8.99 -10.94 7.98
CA GLY A 59 8.96 -12.20 8.72
C GLY A 59 8.38 -13.38 7.94
N PHE A 60 8.33 -13.31 6.61
CA PHE A 60 7.98 -14.46 5.76
C PHE A 60 9.13 -15.45 5.66
N LYS A 61 8.80 -16.72 5.41
CA LYS A 61 9.78 -17.78 5.11
C LYS A 61 10.23 -17.69 3.64
N ASN A 62 11.48 -18.03 3.38
CA ASN A 62 11.99 -18.23 2.01
C ASN A 62 11.72 -19.69 1.60
N ASP A 63 10.48 -19.99 1.24
CA ASP A 63 9.99 -21.33 0.92
C ASP A 63 9.78 -21.59 -0.58
N GLY A 64 10.31 -20.70 -1.43
CA GLY A 64 10.18 -20.80 -2.90
C GLY A 64 8.91 -20.19 -3.46
N PHE A 65 8.08 -19.55 -2.61
CA PHE A 65 6.86 -18.87 -3.03
C PHE A 65 6.94 -17.36 -2.80
N VAL A 66 6.19 -16.63 -3.62
CA VAL A 66 6.05 -15.17 -3.53
C VAL A 66 4.81 -14.84 -2.69
N PRO A 67 4.94 -14.15 -1.56
CA PRO A 67 3.77 -13.65 -0.84
C PRO A 67 2.94 -12.70 -1.74
N ALA A 68 1.63 -12.88 -1.85
CA ALA A 68 0.79 -12.03 -2.69
C ALA A 68 0.90 -10.55 -2.31
N ILE A 69 1.07 -10.25 -1.03
CA ILE A 69 1.29 -8.87 -0.56
C ILE A 69 2.57 -8.24 -1.11
N TYR A 70 3.60 -9.02 -1.41
CA TYR A 70 4.82 -8.52 -2.07
C TYR A 70 4.52 -7.97 -3.47
N LEU A 71 3.67 -8.65 -4.25
CA LEU A 71 3.24 -8.16 -5.57
C LEU A 71 2.43 -6.87 -5.46
N ALA A 72 1.59 -6.74 -4.44
CA ALA A 72 0.87 -5.50 -4.14
C ALA A 72 1.85 -4.36 -3.78
N VAL A 73 2.93 -4.65 -3.05
CA VAL A 73 3.99 -3.67 -2.74
C VAL A 73 4.75 -3.27 -4.01
N LEU A 74 5.10 -4.21 -4.88
CA LEU A 74 5.76 -3.90 -6.16
C LEU A 74 4.88 -3.01 -7.05
N SER A 75 3.56 -3.19 -7.03
CA SER A 75 2.61 -2.36 -7.79
C SER A 75 2.60 -0.90 -7.37
N GLN A 76 3.09 -0.57 -6.17
CA GLN A 76 3.21 0.81 -5.69
C GLN A 76 4.06 1.68 -6.63
N SER A 77 5.03 1.07 -7.31
CA SER A 77 5.80 1.74 -8.37
C SER A 77 4.90 2.24 -9.51
N LEU A 78 3.95 1.41 -9.97
CA LEU A 78 2.97 1.80 -10.99
C LEU A 78 2.02 2.88 -10.44
N GLN A 79 1.51 2.69 -9.22
CA GLN A 79 0.62 3.66 -8.55
C GLN A 79 1.28 5.04 -8.43
N MET A 80 2.54 5.10 -8.02
CA MET A 80 3.30 6.35 -7.92
C MET A 80 3.42 7.04 -9.28
N HIS A 81 3.73 6.30 -10.35
CA HIS A 81 3.78 6.86 -11.70
C HIS A 81 2.41 7.35 -12.19
N MET A 82 1.33 6.66 -11.84
CA MET A 82 -0.04 7.09 -12.17
C MET A 82 -0.42 8.35 -11.39
N MET A 83 -0.09 8.43 -10.11
CA MET A 83 -0.36 9.61 -9.27
C MET A 83 0.48 10.84 -9.64
N THR A 84 1.67 10.66 -10.22
CA THR A 84 2.50 11.78 -10.70
C THR A 84 2.13 12.28 -12.09
N SER A 85 1.12 11.69 -12.74
CA SER A 85 0.60 12.20 -14.01
C SER A 85 -0.12 13.54 -13.81
N GLU A 86 -0.12 14.38 -14.85
CA GLU A 86 -0.81 15.68 -14.83
C GLU A 86 -2.32 15.53 -14.63
N ALA A 87 -2.88 14.45 -15.17
CA ALA A 87 -4.30 14.14 -15.09
C ALA A 87 -4.75 13.66 -13.70
N PHE A 88 -3.83 13.32 -12.80
CA PHE A 88 -4.22 12.88 -11.45
C PHE A 88 -4.69 14.07 -10.61
N PRO A 89 -5.92 14.05 -10.05
CA PRO A 89 -6.58 15.24 -9.53
C PRO A 89 -6.18 15.64 -8.09
N PHE A 90 -5.41 14.80 -7.37
CA PHE A 90 -5.06 15.03 -5.96
C PHE A 90 -3.58 15.35 -5.76
N ALA A 91 -3.26 16.08 -4.69
CA ALA A 91 -1.89 16.20 -4.20
C ALA A 91 -1.47 14.87 -3.57
N ILE A 92 -0.32 14.32 -3.97
CA ILE A 92 0.17 13.03 -3.48
C ILE A 92 0.53 13.12 -1.99
N LEU A 93 1.21 14.22 -1.60
CA LEU A 93 1.51 14.49 -0.20
C LEU A 93 0.22 14.82 0.55
N GLY A 94 -0.03 14.08 1.61
CA GLY A 94 -1.27 14.14 2.39
C GLY A 94 -2.30 13.08 2.03
N LEU A 95 -2.07 12.26 1.01
CA LEU A 95 -2.83 11.03 0.83
C LEU A 95 -2.55 10.07 1.97
N VAL A 96 -3.59 9.44 2.47
CA VAL A 96 -3.51 8.43 3.54
C VAL A 96 -3.96 7.09 2.99
N HIS A 97 -3.13 6.09 3.07
CA HIS A 97 -3.49 4.71 2.76
C HIS A 97 -4.37 4.18 3.90
N ILE A 98 -5.65 3.95 3.64
CA ILE A 98 -6.65 3.61 4.68
C ILE A 98 -7.09 2.15 4.65
N ARG A 99 -6.98 1.46 3.51
CA ARG A 99 -7.40 0.06 3.35
C ARG A 99 -6.57 -0.64 2.29
N ASN A 100 -6.29 -1.90 2.52
CA ASN A 100 -5.76 -2.79 1.50
C ASN A 100 -6.39 -4.17 1.62
N GLN A 101 -7.03 -4.62 0.53
CA GLN A 101 -7.56 -5.96 0.36
C GLN A 101 -6.68 -6.73 -0.62
N ILE A 102 -6.41 -8.00 -0.34
CA ILE A 102 -5.68 -8.91 -1.22
C ILE A 102 -6.44 -10.22 -1.28
N LYS A 103 -6.63 -10.73 -2.50
CA LYS A 103 -7.14 -12.07 -2.78
C LYS A 103 -6.08 -12.83 -3.57
N GLN A 104 -5.62 -13.95 -3.04
CA GLN A 104 -4.73 -14.90 -3.70
C GLN A 104 -5.53 -16.14 -4.04
N THR A 105 -5.41 -16.67 -5.26
CA THR A 105 -6.14 -17.87 -5.71
C THR A 105 -5.35 -19.15 -5.53
N ARG A 106 -4.02 -19.08 -5.57
CA ARG A 106 -3.07 -20.15 -5.33
C ARG A 106 -1.70 -19.61 -4.91
N LYS A 107 -0.82 -20.48 -4.45
CA LYS A 107 0.60 -20.12 -4.25
C LYS A 107 1.25 -19.75 -5.59
N ILE A 108 2.15 -18.77 -5.56
CA ILE A 108 2.86 -18.23 -6.73
C ILE A 108 4.33 -18.60 -6.54
N ALA A 109 4.88 -19.43 -7.44
CA ALA A 109 6.29 -19.81 -7.35
C ALA A 109 7.21 -18.67 -7.81
N VAL A 110 8.40 -18.58 -7.22
CA VAL A 110 9.38 -17.49 -7.51
C VAL A 110 9.82 -17.48 -8.99
N ASN A 111 9.83 -18.63 -9.66
CA ASN A 111 10.24 -18.77 -11.05
C ASN A 111 9.12 -18.55 -12.06
N GLU A 112 7.89 -18.25 -11.64
CA GLU A 112 6.79 -17.95 -12.56
C GLU A 112 6.94 -16.54 -13.15
N GLN A 113 6.63 -16.43 -14.45
CA GLN A 113 6.53 -15.14 -15.12
C GLN A 113 5.19 -14.49 -14.82
N ILE A 114 5.22 -13.29 -14.28
CA ILE A 114 4.03 -12.60 -13.82
C ILE A 114 3.75 -11.41 -14.73
N THR A 115 2.53 -11.28 -15.21
CA THR A 115 2.01 -10.01 -15.74
C THR A 115 1.37 -9.26 -14.59
N LEU A 116 1.87 -8.04 -14.31
CA LEU A 116 1.37 -7.19 -13.23
C LEU A 116 0.70 -5.96 -13.81
N SER A 117 -0.58 -5.75 -13.54
CA SER A 117 -1.31 -4.55 -13.97
C SER A 117 -1.84 -3.76 -12.79
N CYS A 118 -1.98 -2.45 -12.99
CA CYS A 118 -2.56 -1.54 -12.03
C CYS A 118 -3.41 -0.48 -12.75
N LYS A 119 -4.61 -0.22 -12.23
CA LYS A 119 -5.53 0.81 -12.72
C LYS A 119 -6.20 1.53 -11.57
N PHE A 120 -6.73 2.72 -11.84
CA PHE A 120 -7.62 3.37 -10.88
C PHE A 120 -8.94 2.59 -10.79
N GLY A 121 -9.46 2.47 -9.59
CA GLY A 121 -10.79 1.97 -9.31
C GLY A 121 -11.78 3.11 -9.14
N GLU A 122 -12.63 3.03 -8.13
CA GLU A 122 -13.68 4.00 -7.88
C GLU A 122 -13.17 5.21 -7.11
N LEU A 123 -13.81 6.36 -7.35
CA LEU A 123 -13.69 7.58 -6.55
C LEU A 123 -15.00 7.76 -5.79
N GLN A 124 -14.92 7.80 -4.47
CA GLN A 124 -16.10 7.83 -3.59
C GLN A 124 -16.00 8.93 -2.53
N PRO A 125 -17.14 9.49 -2.08
CA PRO A 125 -17.18 10.32 -0.89
C PRO A 125 -16.73 9.56 0.37
N HIS A 126 -16.08 10.27 1.27
CA HIS A 126 -15.69 9.79 2.60
C HIS A 126 -15.93 10.90 3.61
N ASP A 127 -16.23 10.58 4.88
CA ASP A 127 -16.52 11.58 5.94
C ASP A 127 -15.42 12.64 6.11
N LYS A 128 -14.17 12.29 5.76
CA LYS A 128 -12.98 13.15 5.87
C LYS A 128 -12.49 13.69 4.53
N GLY A 129 -13.26 13.53 3.44
CA GLY A 129 -12.89 13.99 2.10
C GLY A 129 -13.34 13.08 0.97
N LEU A 130 -12.40 12.69 0.09
CA LEU A 130 -12.64 11.76 -1.02
C LEU A 130 -11.69 10.59 -0.92
N GLN A 131 -12.20 9.38 -1.09
CA GLN A 131 -11.37 8.18 -1.20
C GLN A 131 -11.37 7.65 -2.64
N PHE A 132 -10.30 7.01 -3.02
CA PHE A 132 -10.18 6.35 -4.32
C PHE A 132 -9.35 5.08 -4.22
N ASP A 133 -9.61 4.18 -5.15
CA ASP A 133 -8.99 2.87 -5.18
C ASP A 133 -7.96 2.74 -6.29
N PHE A 134 -6.95 1.90 -6.05
CA PHE A 134 -6.19 1.22 -7.08
C PHE A 134 -6.56 -0.26 -7.08
N ILE A 135 -6.74 -0.81 -8.28
CA ILE A 135 -6.93 -2.23 -8.50
C ILE A 135 -5.66 -2.76 -9.15
N THR A 136 -5.00 -3.68 -8.46
CA THR A 136 -3.80 -4.37 -8.95
C THR A 136 -4.14 -5.82 -9.25
N THR A 137 -3.73 -6.33 -10.41
CA THR A 137 -3.95 -7.72 -10.81
C THR A 137 -2.61 -8.34 -11.21
N ALA A 138 -2.31 -9.51 -10.66
CA ALA A 138 -1.19 -10.34 -11.10
C ALA A 138 -1.72 -11.59 -11.82
N LYS A 139 -1.17 -11.88 -12.99
CA LYS A 139 -1.52 -13.04 -13.82
C LYS A 139 -0.28 -13.89 -14.10
N VAL A 140 -0.48 -15.20 -14.18
CA VAL A 140 0.51 -16.18 -14.63
C VAL A 140 -0.11 -17.02 -15.72
N GLY A 141 0.46 -17.03 -16.92
CA GLY A 141 -0.11 -17.77 -18.06
C GLY A 141 -1.54 -17.34 -18.42
N GLY A 142 -1.92 -16.09 -18.11
CA GLY A 142 -3.27 -15.56 -18.31
C GLY A 142 -4.23 -15.80 -17.13
N GLU A 143 -3.92 -16.70 -16.21
CA GLU A 143 -4.70 -16.94 -14.98
C GLU A 143 -4.47 -15.81 -13.96
N VAL A 144 -5.55 -15.30 -13.36
CA VAL A 144 -5.46 -14.35 -12.24
C VAL A 144 -5.05 -15.09 -10.97
N VAL A 145 -3.86 -14.82 -10.47
CA VAL A 145 -3.30 -15.44 -9.26
C VAL A 145 -3.38 -14.52 -8.04
N MET A 146 -3.47 -13.21 -8.25
CA MET A 146 -3.66 -12.23 -7.19
C MET A 146 -4.44 -11.02 -7.68
N GLU A 147 -5.36 -10.54 -6.86
CA GLU A 147 -6.00 -9.23 -6.96
C GLU A 147 -5.79 -8.45 -5.68
N SER A 148 -5.55 -7.15 -5.79
CA SER A 148 -5.43 -6.26 -4.65
C SER A 148 -6.18 -4.97 -4.90
N LEU A 149 -6.93 -4.52 -3.88
CA LEU A 149 -7.55 -3.21 -3.84
C LEU A 149 -6.81 -2.38 -2.78
N THR A 150 -6.31 -1.21 -3.17
CA THR A 150 -5.60 -0.27 -2.31
C THR A 150 -6.38 1.03 -2.26
N THR A 151 -6.91 1.41 -1.08
CA THR A 151 -7.73 2.61 -0.93
C THR A 151 -6.93 3.74 -0.30
N TYR A 152 -6.89 4.88 -0.98
CA TYR A 152 -6.31 6.13 -0.48
C TYR A 152 -7.40 7.15 -0.15
N LEU A 153 -7.18 7.90 0.92
CA LEU A 153 -8.02 9.03 1.34
C LEU A 153 -7.29 10.35 1.07
N SER A 154 -7.90 11.21 0.29
CA SER A 154 -7.55 12.63 0.17
C SER A 154 -8.39 13.43 1.15
N ARG A 155 -7.78 13.86 2.26
CA ARG A 155 -8.48 14.65 3.28
C ARG A 155 -8.85 16.02 2.74
N GLN A 156 -10.10 16.43 2.97
CA GLN A 156 -10.62 17.74 2.63
C GLN A 156 -11.27 18.34 3.88
N LYS A 157 -11.31 19.67 3.96
CA LYS A 157 -12.15 20.33 4.96
C LYS A 157 -13.60 20.10 4.56
N THR A 158 -14.23 19.12 5.14
CA THR A 158 -15.69 18.93 5.06
C THR A 158 -16.35 19.74 6.17
N GLU A 159 -17.44 20.43 5.88
CA GLU A 159 -18.31 20.92 6.94
C GLU A 159 -18.74 19.72 7.77
N LYS A 160 -18.59 19.83 9.10
CA LYS A 160 -18.90 18.76 10.04
C LYS A 160 -20.36 18.35 9.89
N LYS A 161 -20.66 17.36 9.07
CA LYS A 161 -21.85 16.55 9.30
C LYS A 161 -21.57 15.75 10.57
N ALA A 162 -22.43 15.93 11.58
CA ALA A 162 -22.38 15.11 12.78
C ALA A 162 -22.39 13.64 12.36
N SER A 163 -21.25 12.96 12.48
CA SER A 163 -21.20 11.52 12.26
C SER A 163 -22.07 10.89 13.34
N GLU A 164 -23.14 10.23 12.95
CA GLU A 164 -23.78 9.27 13.83
C GLU A 164 -22.69 8.33 14.33
N LYS A 165 -22.48 8.29 15.64
CA LYS A 165 -21.59 7.33 16.27
C LYS A 165 -22.07 5.96 15.83
N SER A 166 -21.27 5.27 15.00
CA SER A 166 -21.51 3.87 14.70
C SER A 166 -21.66 3.15 16.04
N LYS A 167 -22.78 2.44 16.22
CA LYS A 167 -23.02 1.60 17.40
C LYS A 167 -21.79 0.72 17.57
N GLU A 168 -21.23 0.73 18.77
CA GLU A 168 -20.16 -0.20 19.16
C GLU A 168 -20.66 -1.62 18.87
N SER A 169 -20.19 -2.21 17.77
CA SER A 169 -20.27 -3.64 17.61
C SER A 169 -19.38 -4.23 18.69
N LYS A 170 -19.88 -5.15 19.51
CA LYS A 170 -19.05 -5.91 20.44
C LYS A 170 -17.89 -6.49 19.63
N GLU A 171 -16.69 -5.99 19.88
CA GLU A 171 -15.50 -6.57 19.26
C GLU A 171 -15.39 -8.03 19.69
N PRO A 172 -15.08 -8.96 18.78
CA PRO A 172 -14.83 -10.33 19.16
C PRO A 172 -13.68 -10.39 20.16
N ALA A 173 -13.72 -11.35 21.07
CA ALA A 173 -12.65 -11.55 22.04
C ALA A 173 -11.42 -12.12 21.33
N TYR A 174 -10.47 -11.26 21.01
CA TYR A 174 -9.19 -11.65 20.40
C TYR A 174 -8.23 -12.20 21.45
N GLN A 175 -7.39 -13.15 21.04
CA GLN A 175 -6.36 -13.74 21.89
C GLN A 175 -4.97 -13.23 21.47
N PRO A 176 -4.07 -12.94 22.43
CA PRO A 176 -2.69 -12.59 22.13
C PRO A 176 -1.99 -13.73 21.37
N LYS A 177 -1.46 -13.41 20.18
CA LYS A 177 -0.73 -14.35 19.31
C LYS A 177 0.77 -14.11 19.35
N ALA A 178 1.18 -12.84 19.32
CA ALA A 178 2.57 -12.44 19.34
C ALA A 178 2.73 -11.02 19.87
N GLU A 179 3.92 -10.71 20.37
CA GLU A 179 4.36 -9.35 20.68
C GLU A 179 5.46 -8.95 19.70
N TRP A 180 5.34 -7.74 19.12
CA TRP A 180 6.32 -7.22 18.19
C TRP A 180 7.03 -6.00 18.76
N ASN A 181 8.34 -6.14 18.96
CA ASN A 181 9.22 -5.02 19.27
C ASN A 181 9.67 -4.36 17.97
N ILE A 182 9.09 -3.21 17.64
CA ILE A 182 9.31 -2.50 16.38
C ILE A 182 10.38 -1.44 16.58
N SER A 183 11.49 -1.57 15.87
CA SER A 183 12.62 -0.65 16.00
C SER A 183 12.36 0.68 15.30
N GLU A 184 13.07 1.73 15.75
CA GLU A 184 13.01 3.06 15.16
C GLU A 184 13.35 3.09 13.66
N ASN A 185 14.25 2.20 13.21
CA ASN A 185 14.70 2.17 11.82
C ASN A 185 13.81 1.31 10.89
N THR A 186 12.76 0.67 11.41
CA THR A 186 11.87 -0.20 10.61
C THR A 186 11.28 0.54 9.42
N GLY A 187 10.84 1.79 9.60
CA GLY A 187 10.32 2.61 8.52
C GLY A 187 11.35 2.82 7.39
N ARG A 188 12.58 3.20 7.73
CA ARG A 188 13.66 3.38 6.74
C ARG A 188 14.05 2.10 6.04
N ARG A 189 14.19 1.00 6.79
CA ARG A 189 14.52 -0.33 6.21
C ARG A 189 13.44 -0.79 5.23
N TYR A 190 12.19 -0.63 5.61
CA TYR A 190 11.08 -1.01 4.72
C TYR A 190 10.97 -0.09 3.51
N ALA A 191 11.22 1.23 3.65
CA ALA A 191 11.24 2.18 2.54
C ALA A 191 12.25 1.80 1.45
N LEU A 192 13.44 1.31 1.84
CA LEU A 192 14.47 0.86 0.90
C LEU A 192 14.01 -0.32 0.04
N ILE A 193 13.14 -1.16 0.56
CA ILE A 193 12.62 -2.34 -0.13
C ILE A 193 11.33 -2.02 -0.89
N SER A 194 10.39 -1.34 -0.26
CA SER A 194 9.09 -1.02 -0.86
C SER A 194 9.16 0.13 -1.87
N GLY A 195 10.19 0.99 -1.77
CA GLY A 195 10.26 2.24 -2.52
C GLY A 195 9.36 3.35 -1.98
N ASP A 196 8.69 3.14 -0.84
CA ASP A 196 7.85 4.14 -0.19
C ASP A 196 8.66 5.01 0.77
N PHE A 197 9.21 6.10 0.25
CA PHE A 197 9.95 7.09 1.02
C PHE A 197 9.07 8.24 1.53
N ASN A 198 7.79 7.99 1.82
CA ASN A 198 6.95 9.00 2.43
C ASN A 198 7.58 9.44 3.77
N LEU A 199 7.79 10.74 3.90
CA LEU A 199 8.56 11.36 4.99
C LEU A 199 8.01 11.05 6.40
N ILE A 200 6.75 10.67 6.51
CA ILE A 200 6.13 10.26 7.79
C ILE A 200 6.72 8.96 8.35
N HIS A 201 7.35 8.15 7.51
CA HIS A 201 7.94 6.85 7.88
C HIS A 201 9.46 6.92 8.12
N ILE A 202 10.10 8.00 7.69
CA ILE A 202 11.56 8.07 7.59
C ILE A 202 12.19 8.60 8.88
N HIS A 203 11.64 9.68 9.44
CA HIS A 203 12.21 10.31 10.63
C HIS A 203 11.16 11.04 11.46
N ALA A 204 11.35 11.08 12.79
CA ALA A 204 10.43 11.75 13.70
C ALA A 204 10.25 13.24 13.39
N VAL A 205 11.32 13.95 13.00
CA VAL A 205 11.26 15.38 12.67
C VAL A 205 10.38 15.62 11.45
N THR A 206 10.55 14.81 10.39
CA THR A 206 9.74 14.94 9.19
C THR A 206 8.28 14.52 9.45
N ALA A 207 8.05 13.49 10.25
CA ALA A 207 6.71 13.06 10.63
C ALA A 207 5.94 14.14 11.43
N LYS A 208 6.63 14.90 12.28
CA LYS A 208 6.04 16.03 13.02
C LYS A 208 5.50 17.12 12.11
N ALA A 209 6.16 17.38 10.98
CA ALA A 209 5.68 18.35 9.99
C ALA A 209 4.33 17.95 9.37
N PHE A 210 3.97 16.65 9.42
CA PHE A 210 2.68 16.12 8.98
C PHE A 210 1.70 15.80 10.13
N GLY A 211 1.99 16.29 11.36
CA GLY A 211 1.09 16.17 12.52
C GLY A 211 1.20 14.86 13.30
N PHE A 212 2.22 14.03 13.06
CA PHE A 212 2.50 12.84 13.85
C PHE A 212 3.49 13.14 14.98
N LYS A 213 3.35 12.47 16.12
CA LYS A 213 4.27 12.66 17.26
C LYS A 213 5.68 12.10 16.99
N GLN A 214 5.76 11.03 16.22
CA GLN A 214 6.97 10.28 15.86
C GLN A 214 6.81 9.72 14.45
N ALA A 215 7.87 9.12 13.89
CA ALA A 215 7.75 8.33 12.67
C ALA A 215 6.76 7.16 12.90
N ILE A 216 6.10 6.74 11.84
CA ILE A 216 5.11 5.64 11.89
C ILE A 216 5.53 4.52 10.95
N ALA A 217 5.17 3.28 11.29
CA ALA A 217 5.37 2.14 10.41
C ALA A 217 4.47 2.26 9.17
N HIS A 218 4.91 1.70 8.04
CA HIS A 218 4.08 1.58 6.86
C HIS A 218 2.92 0.61 7.11
N GLY A 219 1.71 0.96 6.69
CA GLY A 219 0.55 0.08 6.82
C GLY A 219 0.77 -1.27 6.12
N MET A 220 1.38 -1.26 4.92
CA MET A 220 1.69 -2.49 4.19
C MET A 220 2.74 -3.35 4.89
N TRP A 221 3.69 -2.77 5.63
CA TRP A 221 4.59 -3.54 6.48
C TRP A 221 3.83 -4.24 7.62
N SER A 222 2.94 -3.53 8.31
CA SER A 222 2.17 -4.10 9.42
C SER A 222 1.24 -5.23 8.95
N LYS A 223 0.58 -5.05 7.80
CA LYS A 223 -0.21 -6.12 7.16
C LYS A 223 0.66 -7.32 6.80
N ALA A 224 1.83 -7.09 6.19
CA ALA A 224 2.76 -8.15 5.82
C ALA A 224 3.24 -8.93 7.06
N LYS A 225 3.59 -8.21 8.13
CA LYS A 225 4.01 -8.80 9.41
C LYS A 225 2.90 -9.66 10.03
N ALA A 226 1.66 -9.20 9.99
CA ALA A 226 0.51 -9.95 10.48
C ALA A 226 0.29 -11.24 9.66
N LEU A 227 0.30 -11.13 8.31
CA LEU A 227 0.17 -12.30 7.43
C LEU A 227 1.30 -13.31 7.61
N ALA A 228 2.52 -12.86 7.84
CA ALA A 228 3.66 -13.73 8.12
C ALA A 228 3.60 -14.42 9.51
N SER A 229 2.77 -13.91 10.43
CA SER A 229 2.61 -14.44 11.80
C SER A 229 1.52 -15.51 11.92
N ILE A 230 0.81 -15.82 10.83
CA ILE A 230 -0.25 -16.84 10.77
C ILE A 230 0.02 -17.83 9.63
N GLU A 231 -0.56 -19.03 9.75
CA GLU A 231 -0.57 -19.97 8.63
C GLU A 231 -1.62 -19.53 7.61
N LEU A 232 -1.18 -19.32 6.37
CA LEU A 232 -2.06 -18.97 5.27
C LEU A 232 -2.31 -20.20 4.38
N PRO A 233 -3.56 -20.47 3.99
CA PRO A 233 -3.85 -21.48 2.98
C PRO A 233 -3.30 -21.06 1.60
N ALA A 234 -3.31 -21.96 0.63
CA ALA A 234 -2.84 -21.67 -0.74
C ALA A 234 -3.68 -20.57 -1.41
N ALA A 235 -4.99 -20.56 -1.13
CA ALA A 235 -5.92 -19.52 -1.54
C ALA A 235 -6.48 -18.81 -0.31
N TYR A 236 -6.44 -17.48 -0.29
CA TYR A 236 -6.95 -16.67 0.83
C TYR A 236 -7.36 -15.27 0.39
N GLU A 237 -8.14 -14.64 1.24
CA GLU A 237 -8.45 -13.22 1.17
C GLU A 237 -8.11 -12.55 2.49
N ALA A 238 -7.48 -11.37 2.43
CA ALA A 238 -7.12 -10.58 3.59
C ALA A 238 -7.47 -9.11 3.36
N ASP A 239 -8.41 -8.59 4.14
CA ASP A 239 -8.86 -7.20 4.12
C ASP A 239 -8.42 -6.49 5.39
N VAL A 240 -7.66 -5.42 5.27
CA VAL A 240 -7.07 -4.68 6.39
C VAL A 240 -7.37 -3.19 6.29
N TRP A 241 -7.86 -2.64 7.39
CA TRP A 241 -8.10 -1.21 7.58
C TRP A 241 -7.04 -0.61 8.50
N PHE A 242 -6.35 0.43 8.02
CA PHE A 242 -5.33 1.15 8.78
C PHE A 242 -5.96 2.26 9.61
N LYS A 243 -6.48 1.92 10.80
CA LYS A 243 -7.27 2.85 11.63
C LYS A 243 -6.40 3.82 12.44
N LEU A 244 -5.28 3.34 12.98
CA LEU A 244 -4.40 4.10 13.85
C LEU A 244 -2.93 4.00 13.41
N PRO A 245 -2.13 5.06 13.63
CA PRO A 245 -0.70 5.02 13.35
C PRO A 245 0.03 4.13 14.36
N MET A 246 0.92 3.28 13.86
CA MET A 246 1.84 2.48 14.66
C MET A 246 3.16 3.26 14.77
N TYR A 247 3.43 3.85 15.92
CA TYR A 247 4.61 4.69 16.14
C TYR A 247 5.92 3.90 16.20
N LEU A 248 7.03 4.55 15.84
CA LEU A 248 8.37 3.98 15.85
C LEU A 248 9.30 4.75 16.80
N PRO A 249 9.95 4.07 17.77
CA PRO A 249 9.80 2.66 18.13
C PRO A 249 8.51 2.40 18.92
N SER A 250 8.07 1.15 18.95
CA SER A 250 6.96 0.71 19.82
C SER A 250 6.96 -0.81 20.04
N THR A 251 6.24 -1.24 21.07
CA THR A 251 5.85 -2.63 21.26
C THR A 251 4.36 -2.75 20.93
N VAL A 252 4.00 -3.74 20.14
CA VAL A 252 2.64 -3.96 19.64
C VAL A 252 2.23 -5.40 19.87
N GLU A 253 1.06 -5.61 20.44
CA GLU A 253 0.46 -6.94 20.53
C GLU A 253 -0.27 -7.28 19.24
N PHE A 254 -0.02 -8.45 18.70
CA PHE A 254 -0.77 -9.04 17.60
C PHE A 254 -1.76 -10.04 18.17
N LEU A 255 -3.03 -9.79 17.94
CA LEU A 255 -4.15 -10.57 18.44
C LEU A 255 -4.86 -11.30 17.29
N THR A 256 -5.34 -12.52 17.53
CA THR A 256 -6.12 -13.33 16.57
C THR A 256 -7.36 -13.93 17.21
#